data_929f802d05093882cced1b5dce69570b
#
_entry.id   929f802d05093882cced1b5dce69570b
#
_cell.length_a   1.000
_cell.length_b   1.000
_cell.length_c   1.000
_cell.angle_alpha   90.00
_cell.angle_beta   90.00
_cell.angle_gamma   90.00
#
_symmetry.space_group_name_H-M   'P 1'
#
loop_
_entity.id
_entity.type
_entity.pdbx_description
1 polymer ?
#
loop_
_entity_poly.entity_id
_entity_poly.type
_entity_poly.pdbx_seq_one_letter_code
_entity_poly.pdbx_strand_id
1 'polypeptide(L)'
;MKNFKNQIDNLNLVPMVVEQTSRGERAYDIYSRLLKERIIFVVGPIEDYMANVIIAQLLFLESEDPKKDISIYINSPGGSVTSGMAIYDTMQFCKPDVSTLCIGQAASMGAVLLAGGANKKRFA
;
A
#
# COMPACT_ATOMS: atom_id res chain seq x y z
N MET A 1 2.04 -34.54 4.78
CA MET A 1 0.93 -33.93 4.01
C MET A 1 0.29 -32.77 4.77
N LYS A 2 -0.23 -33.00 5.98
CA LYS A 2 -0.82 -31.91 6.79
C LYS A 2 0.18 -30.80 7.09
N ASN A 3 1.42 -31.13 7.42
CA ASN A 3 2.43 -30.11 7.72
C ASN A 3 2.78 -29.25 6.50
N PHE A 4 2.83 -29.85 5.33
CA PHE A 4 3.11 -29.14 4.10
C PHE A 4 1.98 -28.16 3.76
N LYS A 5 0.73 -28.61 3.88
CA LYS A 5 -0.43 -27.75 3.66
C LYS A 5 -0.45 -26.58 4.64
N ASN A 6 -0.19 -26.84 5.93
CA ASN A 6 -0.14 -25.79 6.94
C ASN A 6 0.98 -24.78 6.65
N GLN A 7 2.14 -25.25 6.17
CA GLN A 7 3.22 -24.35 5.79
C GLN A 7 2.84 -23.45 4.62
N ILE A 8 2.14 -23.99 3.62
CA ILE A 8 1.66 -23.21 2.48
C ILE A 8 0.64 -22.17 2.95
N ASP A 9 -0.32 -22.56 3.79
CA ASP A 9 -1.33 -21.64 4.32
C ASP A 9 -0.69 -20.53 5.15
N ASN A 10 0.37 -20.84 5.91
CA ASN A 10 1.08 -19.87 6.75
C ASN A 10 1.99 -18.92 5.95
N LEU A 11 2.33 -19.26 4.71
CA LEU A 11 3.14 -18.40 3.86
C LEU A 11 2.36 -17.20 3.30
N ASN A 12 1.05 -17.14 3.54
CA ASN A 12 0.20 -16.06 3.04
C ASN A 12 0.45 -15.80 1.56
N LEU A 13 0.39 -16.88 0.75
CA LEU A 13 0.67 -16.77 -0.67
C LEU A 13 -0.28 -15.79 -1.34
N VAL A 14 0.30 -14.82 -2.04
CA VAL A 14 -0.45 -13.79 -2.74
C VAL A 14 -0.89 -14.34 -4.11
N PRO A 15 -2.17 -14.17 -4.47
CA PRO A 15 -2.64 -14.58 -5.79
C PRO A 15 -1.87 -13.91 -6.91
N MET A 16 -1.67 -14.64 -8.00
CA MET A 16 -1.03 -14.13 -9.20
C MET A 16 -2.07 -13.76 -10.24
N VAL A 17 -1.81 -12.69 -10.98
CA VAL A 17 -2.62 -12.25 -12.12
C VAL A 17 -1.77 -12.34 -13.38
N VAL A 18 -2.35 -12.95 -14.43
CA VAL A 18 -1.67 -13.08 -15.72
C VAL A 18 -2.33 -12.12 -16.70
N GLU A 19 -1.51 -11.30 -17.36
CA GLU A 19 -1.97 -10.37 -18.38
C GLU A 19 -1.35 -10.67 -19.74
N GLN A 20 -2.14 -10.50 -20.80
CA GLN A 20 -1.63 -10.50 -22.17
C GLN A 20 -1.13 -9.10 -22.51
N THR A 21 0.11 -9.04 -23.00
CA THR A 21 0.71 -7.79 -23.47
C THR A 21 1.20 -7.96 -24.90
N SER A 22 1.56 -6.85 -25.54
CA SER A 22 2.15 -6.88 -26.88
C SER A 22 3.46 -7.67 -26.96
N ARG A 23 4.09 -7.92 -25.80
CA ARG A 23 5.35 -8.68 -25.67
C ARG A 23 5.14 -10.09 -25.14
N GLY A 24 3.89 -10.57 -25.05
CA GLY A 24 3.54 -11.87 -24.52
C GLY A 24 2.84 -11.77 -23.17
N GLU A 25 2.74 -12.90 -22.48
CA GLU A 25 2.13 -12.97 -21.16
C GLU A 25 3.05 -12.42 -20.09
N ARG A 26 2.48 -11.70 -19.14
CA ARG A 26 3.17 -11.26 -17.92
C ARG A 26 2.37 -11.67 -16.70
N ALA A 27 3.07 -12.20 -15.70
CA ALA A 27 2.49 -12.55 -14.41
C ALA A 27 2.89 -11.50 -13.37
N TYR A 28 1.91 -11.06 -12.60
CA TYR A 28 2.10 -10.13 -11.47
C TYR A 28 1.45 -10.73 -10.23
N ASP A 29 2.01 -10.51 -9.05
CA ASP A 29 1.21 -10.70 -7.85
C ASP A 29 0.11 -9.62 -7.82
N ILE A 30 -0.96 -9.88 -7.05
CA ILE A 30 -2.12 -8.97 -7.06
C ILE A 30 -1.76 -7.55 -6.59
N TYR A 31 -0.87 -7.43 -5.61
CA TYR A 31 -0.46 -6.10 -5.12
C TYR A 31 0.35 -5.35 -6.16
N SER A 32 1.28 -6.02 -6.84
CA SER A 32 2.06 -5.41 -7.92
C SER A 32 1.18 -4.98 -9.08
N ARG A 33 0.14 -5.77 -9.39
CA ARG A 33 -0.81 -5.40 -10.44
C ARG A 33 -1.61 -4.17 -10.07
N LEU A 34 -2.08 -4.09 -8.82
CA LEU A 34 -2.82 -2.94 -8.34
C LEU A 34 -1.93 -1.70 -8.20
N LEU A 35 -0.64 -1.88 -7.94
CA LEU A 35 0.32 -0.78 -7.93
C LEU A 35 0.38 -0.07 -9.28
N LYS A 36 0.22 -0.81 -10.39
CA LYS A 36 0.15 -0.19 -11.73
C LYS A 36 -1.06 0.73 -11.86
N GLU A 37 -2.11 0.49 -11.09
CA GLU A 37 -3.29 1.37 -11.02
C GLU A 37 -3.11 2.47 -9.95
N ARG A 38 -1.90 2.62 -9.41
CA ARG A 38 -1.53 3.62 -8.41
C ARG A 38 -2.24 3.40 -7.07
N ILE A 39 -2.41 2.14 -6.71
CA ILE A 39 -3.04 1.74 -5.44
C ILE A 39 -1.99 1.08 -4.55
N ILE A 40 -1.87 1.58 -3.33
CA ILE A 40 -0.96 1.06 -2.30
C ILE A 40 -1.80 0.59 -1.11
N PHE A 41 -1.36 -0.48 -0.45
CA PHE A 41 -2.03 -1.03 0.71
C PHE A 41 -1.19 -0.86 1.96
N VAL A 42 -1.80 -0.29 3.00
CA VAL A 42 -1.26 -0.28 4.37
C VAL A 42 -2.13 -1.22 5.18
N VAL A 43 -1.68 -2.47 5.32
CA VAL A 43 -2.45 -3.53 5.97
C VAL A 43 -1.62 -4.12 7.10
N GLY A 44 -2.26 -4.29 8.26
CA GLY A 44 -1.61 -4.85 9.44
C GLY A 44 -0.79 -3.83 10.22
N PRO A 45 0.02 -4.30 11.19
CA PRO A 45 0.83 -3.40 12.02
C PRO A 45 1.86 -2.61 11.21
N ILE A 46 2.02 -1.34 11.58
CA ILE A 46 3.01 -0.46 10.95
C ILE A 46 4.36 -0.67 11.63
N GLU A 47 5.38 -1.04 10.85
CA GLU A 47 6.73 -1.26 11.33
C GLU A 47 7.73 -0.82 10.25
N ASP A 48 9.04 -0.86 10.56
CA ASP A 48 10.07 -0.26 9.70
C ASP A 48 10.11 -0.83 8.28
N TYR A 49 10.09 -2.16 8.15
CA TYR A 49 10.19 -2.77 6.83
C TYR A 49 8.98 -2.40 5.95
N MET A 50 7.78 -2.54 6.50
CA MET A 50 6.56 -2.18 5.79
C MET A 50 6.57 -0.72 5.40
N ALA A 51 6.98 0.17 6.31
CA ALA A 51 7.04 1.60 6.04
C ALA A 51 8.00 1.91 4.88
N ASN A 52 9.18 1.28 4.87
CA ASN A 52 10.15 1.48 3.80
C ASN A 52 9.61 1.04 2.45
N VAL A 53 8.89 -0.07 2.40
CA VAL A 53 8.27 -0.57 1.17
C VAL A 53 7.17 0.40 0.68
N ILE A 54 6.34 0.91 1.60
CA ILE A 54 5.30 1.90 1.25
C ILE A 54 5.93 3.18 0.71
N ILE A 55 6.97 3.67 1.37
CA ILE A 55 7.68 4.89 0.94
C ILE A 55 8.29 4.69 -0.45
N ALA A 56 8.92 3.54 -0.69
CA ALA A 56 9.49 3.23 -1.99
C ALA A 56 8.42 3.22 -3.09
N GLN A 57 7.24 2.68 -2.80
CA GLN A 57 6.13 2.67 -3.74
C GLN A 57 5.62 4.08 -4.03
N LEU A 58 5.49 4.92 -3.01
CA LEU A 58 5.08 6.32 -3.19
C LEU A 58 6.07 7.06 -4.10
N LEU A 59 7.36 6.93 -3.85
CA LEU A 59 8.39 7.59 -4.64
C LEU A 59 8.43 7.05 -6.07
N PHE A 60 8.22 5.75 -6.25
CA PHE A 60 8.15 5.15 -7.58
C PHE A 60 6.97 5.69 -8.37
N LEU A 61 5.79 5.75 -7.77
CA LEU A 61 4.60 6.25 -8.45
C LEU A 61 4.72 7.75 -8.77
N GLU A 62 5.34 8.53 -7.88
CA GLU A 62 5.64 9.93 -8.18
C GLU A 62 6.53 10.05 -9.41
N SER A 63 7.56 9.22 -9.53
CA SER A 63 8.47 9.26 -10.66
C SER A 63 7.79 8.87 -11.97
N GLU A 64 6.79 7.97 -11.91
CA GLU A 64 6.06 7.54 -13.10
C GLU A 64 5.13 8.64 -13.64
N ASP A 65 4.41 9.30 -12.75
CA ASP A 65 3.54 10.43 -13.12
C ASP A 65 3.30 11.31 -11.88
N PRO A 66 3.96 12.46 -11.81
CA PRO A 66 3.82 13.34 -10.64
C PRO A 66 2.48 14.06 -10.56
N LYS A 67 1.62 13.93 -11.56
CA LYS A 67 0.34 14.66 -11.63
C LYS A 67 -0.86 13.79 -11.28
N LYS A 68 -0.75 12.48 -11.35
CA LYS A 68 -1.86 11.58 -11.06
C LYS A 68 -1.93 11.22 -9.59
N ASP A 69 -3.14 11.18 -9.07
CA ASP A 69 -3.39 10.78 -7.69
C ASP A 69 -2.88 9.39 -7.39
N ILE A 70 -2.45 9.21 -6.15
CA ILE A 70 -2.10 7.90 -5.58
C ILE A 70 -3.18 7.58 -4.55
N SER A 71 -3.65 6.34 -4.51
CA SER A 71 -4.61 5.89 -3.51
C SER A 71 -3.97 4.95 -2.51
N ILE A 72 -4.18 5.19 -1.22
CA ILE A 72 -3.73 4.31 -0.15
C ILE A 72 -4.96 3.73 0.54
N TYR A 73 -5.07 2.41 0.53
CA TYR A 73 -6.10 1.67 1.24
C TYR A 73 -5.52 1.24 2.58
N ILE A 74 -6.21 1.59 3.68
CA ILE A 74 -5.70 1.41 5.04
C ILE A 74 -6.59 0.43 5.79
N ASN A 75 -5.97 -0.62 6.32
CA ASN A 75 -6.58 -1.54 7.27
C ASN A 75 -5.51 -1.89 8.29
N SER A 76 -5.38 -1.05 9.32
CA SER A 76 -4.25 -1.13 10.25
C SER A 76 -4.66 -0.74 11.66
N PRO A 77 -4.20 -1.49 12.68
CA PRO A 77 -4.36 -1.10 14.08
C PRO A 77 -3.36 -0.02 14.51
N GLY A 78 -2.45 0.39 13.63
CA GLY A 78 -1.35 1.28 13.95
C GLY A 78 -0.05 0.52 14.17
N GLY A 79 0.86 1.10 14.93
CA GLY A 79 2.16 0.49 15.21
C GLY A 79 3.21 1.52 15.57
N SER A 80 4.42 1.38 15.03
CA SER A 80 5.52 2.29 15.31
C SER A 80 5.20 3.72 14.87
N VAL A 81 5.35 4.65 15.80
CA VAL A 81 5.12 6.08 15.53
C VAL A 81 6.12 6.62 14.52
N THR A 82 7.40 6.29 14.68
CA THR A 82 8.43 6.77 13.75
C THR A 82 8.24 6.21 12.34
N SER A 83 7.92 4.93 12.23
CA SER A 83 7.63 4.30 10.93
C SER A 83 6.40 4.93 10.27
N GLY A 84 5.33 5.13 11.03
CA GLY A 84 4.12 5.77 10.53
C GLY A 84 4.36 7.21 10.11
N MET A 85 5.13 7.98 10.88
CA MET A 85 5.46 9.36 10.53
C MET A 85 6.33 9.44 9.27
N ALA A 86 7.18 8.45 9.04
CA ALA A 86 7.96 8.40 7.80
C ALA A 86 7.04 8.26 6.57
N ILE A 87 6.01 7.42 6.67
CA ILE A 87 4.99 7.31 5.61
C ILE A 87 4.23 8.63 5.47
N TYR A 88 3.77 9.19 6.59
CA TYR A 88 3.02 10.45 6.61
C TYR A 88 3.81 11.56 5.93
N ASP A 89 5.08 11.73 6.31
CA ASP A 89 5.93 12.78 5.76
C ASP A 89 6.11 12.60 4.25
N THR A 90 6.27 11.36 3.79
CA THR A 90 6.39 11.08 2.35
C THR A 90 5.10 11.43 1.61
N MET A 91 3.94 11.11 2.19
CA MET A 91 2.64 11.47 1.62
C MET A 91 2.50 12.98 1.45
N GLN A 92 2.97 13.75 2.43
CA GLN A 92 2.91 15.22 2.37
C GLN A 92 3.94 15.79 1.39
N PHE A 93 5.11 15.15 1.29
CA PHE A 93 6.22 15.65 0.48
C PHE A 93 6.03 15.38 -1.01
N CYS A 94 5.46 14.24 -1.39
CA CYS A 94 5.34 13.88 -2.80
C CYS A 94 4.35 14.79 -3.54
N LYS A 95 4.59 15.00 -4.84
CA LYS A 95 3.79 15.92 -5.65
C LYS A 95 2.36 15.45 -5.91
N PRO A 96 2.12 14.17 -6.23
CA PRO A 96 0.74 13.71 -6.42
C PRO A 96 -0.09 13.87 -5.14
N ASP A 97 -1.36 14.17 -5.30
CA ASP A 97 -2.29 14.05 -4.19
C ASP A 97 -2.42 12.60 -3.78
N VAL A 98 -2.38 12.34 -2.47
CA VAL A 98 -2.55 11.00 -1.94
C VAL A 98 -3.95 10.91 -1.35
N SER A 99 -4.80 10.10 -1.96
CA SER A 99 -6.13 9.77 -1.45
C SER A 99 -6.02 8.63 -0.46
N THR A 100 -6.79 8.66 0.61
CA THR A 100 -6.79 7.62 1.63
C THR A 100 -8.18 7.05 1.83
N LEU A 101 -8.27 5.73 2.00
CA LEU A 101 -9.53 5.02 2.23
C LEU A 101 -9.34 4.00 3.35
N CYS A 102 -10.13 4.14 4.39
CA CYS A 102 -10.18 3.13 5.46
C CYS A 102 -11.10 1.99 5.05
N ILE A 103 -10.55 0.78 5.03
CA ILE A 103 -11.30 -0.46 4.85
C ILE A 103 -11.00 -1.33 6.06
N GLY A 104 -12.02 -1.60 6.87
CA GLY A 104 -11.83 -2.30 8.13
C GLY A 104 -11.56 -1.33 9.27
N GLN A 105 -10.30 -1.13 9.62
CA GLN A 105 -9.95 -0.19 10.68
C GLN A 105 -8.77 0.71 10.29
N ALA A 106 -8.77 1.88 10.89
CA ALA A 106 -7.60 2.77 10.88
C ALA A 106 -7.49 3.35 12.30
N ALA A 107 -6.68 2.71 13.12
CA ALA A 107 -6.53 3.07 14.53
C ALA A 107 -5.12 3.56 14.81
N SER A 108 -4.97 4.45 15.81
CA SER A 108 -3.67 4.97 16.24
C SER A 108 -2.92 5.59 15.06
N MET A 109 -1.71 5.13 14.73
CA MET A 109 -0.97 5.63 13.56
C MET A 109 -1.70 5.39 12.25
N GLY A 110 -2.53 4.36 12.15
CA GLY A 110 -3.40 4.16 11.00
C GLY A 110 -4.38 5.31 10.80
N ALA A 111 -4.93 5.84 11.89
CA ALA A 111 -5.81 7.01 11.84
C ALA A 111 -5.05 8.27 11.39
N VAL A 112 -3.80 8.43 11.82
CA VAL A 112 -2.94 9.56 11.39
C VAL A 112 -2.71 9.49 9.89
N LEU A 113 -2.42 8.31 9.34
CA LEU A 113 -2.22 8.13 7.90
C LEU A 113 -3.50 8.42 7.13
N LEU A 114 -4.65 7.96 7.63
CA LEU A 114 -5.95 8.27 7.01
C LEU A 114 -6.18 9.77 6.95
N ALA A 115 -5.94 10.45 8.06
CA ALA A 115 -6.08 11.90 8.16
C ALA A 115 -5.05 12.66 7.31
N GLY A 116 -3.94 12.01 6.96
CA GLY A 116 -2.88 12.58 6.13
C GLY A 116 -3.19 12.63 4.65
N GLY A 117 -4.30 12.07 4.21
CA GLY A 117 -4.73 12.17 2.82
C GLY A 117 -5.03 13.60 2.40
N ALA A 118 -4.99 13.86 1.10
CA ALA A 118 -5.27 15.18 0.55
C ALA A 118 -6.68 15.64 0.93
N ASN A 119 -6.85 16.97 1.02
CA ASN A 119 -8.14 17.56 1.38
C ASN A 119 -9.24 17.07 0.43
N LYS A 120 -10.38 16.66 0.99
CA LYS A 120 -11.53 16.09 0.27
C LYS A 120 -11.26 14.74 -0.40
N LYS A 121 -10.12 14.11 -0.11
CA LYS A 121 -9.76 12.81 -0.70
C LYS A 121 -9.46 11.77 0.40
N ARG A 122 -10.11 11.92 1.53
CA ARG A 122 -10.03 11.01 2.69
C ARG A 122 -11.40 10.37 2.87
N PHE A 123 -11.43 9.04 2.88
CA PHE A 123 -12.68 8.28 2.92
C PHE A 123 -12.62 7.21 4.02
N ALA A 124 -13.73 7.04 4.69
CA ALA A 124 -13.85 6.02 5.73
C ALA A 124 -15.22 5.34 5.68
#